data_5f4db0259ffbff9c5dbe2bd9117bfdc4
#
_entry.id   5f4db0259ffbff9c5dbe2bd9117bfdc4
#
_cell.length_a   1.000
_cell.length_b   1.000
_cell.length_c   1.000
_cell.angle_alpha   90.00
_cell.angle_beta   90.00
_cell.angle_gamma   90.00
#
_symmetry.space_group_name_H-M   'P 1'
#
loop_
_entity.id
_entity.type
_entity.pdbx_description
1 polymer ?
#
loop_
_entity_poly.entity_id
_entity_poly.type
_entity_poly.pdbx_seq_one_letter_code
_entity_poly.pdbx_strand_id
1 'polypeptide(L)'
;METGESAGRGQGPWRSKLTGRALFEADIASGTATDSAGRAAALWPADLIQRLRETLEDEAGPAWKRVWKECGREWGRRVMADLDRRCSEVMGCALDDLPLEKFLDFLTEQVTAQGWGRLEVDLSDGPERGLIRALLINSVFSNGQGSSSGDLLLAGMLASVMSRVSGEALDCVRTEAPGGSPGSRFVITAAERLKGVEERIDAGENPDKVIESI
;
A
#
# COMPACT_ATOMS: atom_id res chain seq x y z
N MET A 1 -13.12 44.59 -26.83
CA MET A 1 -12.13 43.54 -27.14
C MET A 1 -11.52 43.14 -25.82
N GLU A 2 -12.16 42.20 -25.15
CA GLU A 2 -11.59 41.58 -23.92
C GLU A 2 -11.15 40.17 -24.27
N THR A 3 -9.85 39.99 -24.26
CA THR A 3 -9.20 38.70 -24.44
C THR A 3 -9.38 37.93 -23.13
N GLY A 4 -10.31 36.97 -23.15
CA GLY A 4 -10.49 36.05 -22.04
C GLY A 4 -9.21 35.19 -21.87
N GLU A 5 -8.47 35.50 -20.83
CA GLU A 5 -7.46 34.62 -20.27
C GLU A 5 -8.12 33.31 -19.87
N SER A 6 -7.84 32.28 -20.63
CA SER A 6 -8.12 30.89 -20.24
C SER A 6 -7.34 30.61 -18.98
N ALA A 7 -8.00 30.70 -17.83
CA ALA A 7 -7.46 30.24 -16.56
C ALA A 7 -7.01 28.80 -16.71
N GLY A 8 -5.70 28.60 -16.65
CA GLY A 8 -5.08 27.28 -16.68
C GLY A 8 -5.75 26.39 -15.66
N ARG A 9 -6.34 25.30 -16.13
CA ARG A 9 -6.86 24.24 -15.24
C ARG A 9 -5.68 23.72 -14.43
N GLY A 10 -5.60 24.21 -13.20
CA GLY A 10 -4.60 23.77 -12.25
C GLY A 10 -4.60 22.25 -12.22
N GLN A 11 -3.45 21.65 -12.43
CA GLN A 11 -3.28 20.21 -12.22
C GLN A 11 -3.60 19.95 -10.75
N GLY A 12 -4.80 19.48 -10.47
CA GLY A 12 -5.20 19.14 -9.11
C GLY A 12 -4.26 18.05 -8.56
N PRO A 13 -4.02 18.03 -7.24
CA PRO A 13 -3.05 17.14 -6.60
C PRO A 13 -3.33 15.63 -6.78
N TRP A 14 -4.47 15.30 -7.33
CA TRP A 14 -4.99 13.93 -7.48
C TRP A 14 -4.88 13.38 -8.91
N ARG A 15 -4.01 13.92 -9.76
CA ARG A 15 -3.78 13.37 -11.10
C ARG A 15 -2.57 12.45 -11.11
N SER A 16 -2.72 11.32 -11.78
CA SER A 16 -1.63 10.40 -12.09
C SER A 16 -0.54 11.12 -12.87
N LYS A 17 0.69 11.06 -12.39
CA LYS A 17 1.87 11.55 -13.12
C LYS A 17 2.16 10.70 -14.35
N LEU A 18 1.81 9.41 -14.30
CA LEU A 18 2.07 8.44 -15.36
C LEU A 18 1.03 8.53 -16.49
N THR A 19 -0.24 8.75 -16.13
CA THR A 19 -1.34 8.73 -17.09
C THR A 19 -1.97 10.10 -17.36
N GLY A 20 -1.69 11.09 -16.51
CA GLY A 20 -2.35 12.40 -16.54
C GLY A 20 -3.83 12.39 -16.15
N ARG A 21 -4.42 11.21 -15.88
CA ARG A 21 -5.84 11.05 -15.51
C ARG A 21 -6.06 11.34 -14.03
N ALA A 22 -7.26 11.77 -13.70
CA ALA A 22 -7.68 11.91 -12.30
C ALA A 22 -7.67 10.54 -11.61
N LEU A 23 -7.12 10.47 -10.40
CA LEU A 23 -7.14 9.28 -9.56
C LEU A 23 -8.42 9.20 -8.71
N PHE A 24 -8.98 10.38 -8.39
CA PHE A 24 -10.27 10.55 -7.74
C PHE A 24 -11.00 11.73 -8.35
N GLU A 25 -12.30 11.61 -8.48
CA GLU A 25 -13.20 12.68 -8.88
C GLU A 25 -14.30 12.79 -7.83
N ALA A 26 -14.57 14.00 -7.38
CA ALA A 26 -15.66 14.27 -6.45
C ALA A 26 -16.65 15.25 -7.10
N ASP A 27 -17.90 14.87 -7.10
CA ASP A 27 -19.03 15.75 -7.47
C ASP A 27 -19.74 16.18 -6.19
N ILE A 28 -19.50 17.42 -5.81
CA ILE A 28 -20.09 18.01 -4.59
C ILE A 28 -21.61 18.15 -4.73
N ALA A 29 -22.11 18.38 -5.94
CA ALA A 29 -23.53 18.61 -6.16
C ALA A 29 -24.36 17.32 -5.94
N SER A 30 -23.82 16.16 -6.37
CA SER A 30 -24.45 14.86 -6.15
C SER A 30 -24.00 14.19 -4.85
N GLY A 31 -22.93 14.69 -4.19
CA GLY A 31 -22.34 14.06 -3.01
C GLY A 31 -21.65 12.74 -3.32
N THR A 32 -21.18 12.55 -4.57
CA THR A 32 -20.50 11.32 -4.98
C THR A 32 -19.02 11.55 -5.17
N ALA A 33 -18.23 10.53 -4.85
CA ALA A 33 -16.82 10.45 -5.24
C ALA A 33 -16.58 9.12 -5.94
N THR A 34 -15.73 9.15 -6.97
CA THR A 34 -15.36 7.96 -7.73
C THR A 34 -13.85 7.86 -7.86
N ASP A 35 -13.36 6.64 -7.88
CA ASP A 35 -11.96 6.35 -8.22
C ASP A 35 -11.73 6.39 -9.75
N SER A 36 -10.49 6.19 -10.17
CA SER A 36 -10.12 6.15 -11.58
C SER A 36 -10.82 5.04 -12.40
N ALA A 37 -11.47 4.10 -11.72
CA ALA A 37 -12.29 3.04 -12.30
C ALA A 37 -13.76 3.40 -12.40
N GLY A 38 -14.17 4.60 -11.97
CA GLY A 38 -15.57 5.01 -11.88
C GLY A 38 -16.33 4.32 -10.74
N ARG A 39 -15.66 3.66 -9.81
CA ARG A 39 -16.29 3.03 -8.64
C ARG A 39 -16.48 4.05 -7.52
N ALA A 40 -17.52 3.87 -6.75
CA ALA A 40 -17.74 4.70 -5.57
C ALA A 40 -16.52 4.66 -4.65
N ALA A 41 -16.03 5.83 -4.26
CA ALA A 41 -14.93 6.03 -3.33
C ALA A 41 -15.40 6.86 -2.14
N ALA A 42 -14.75 6.67 -1.00
CA ALA A 42 -14.96 7.49 0.18
C ALA A 42 -13.60 7.92 0.74
N LEU A 43 -13.50 9.16 1.19
CA LEU A 43 -12.35 9.66 1.94
C LEU A 43 -12.64 9.41 3.43
N TRP A 44 -11.81 8.60 4.05
CA TRP A 44 -11.93 8.30 5.47
C TRP A 44 -10.89 9.08 6.26
N PRO A 45 -11.28 9.73 7.34
CA PRO A 45 -10.33 10.30 8.28
C PRO A 45 -9.40 9.23 8.86
N ALA A 46 -8.14 9.58 9.10
CA ALA A 46 -7.15 8.65 9.64
C ALA A 46 -7.55 8.10 11.02
N ASP A 47 -8.15 8.93 11.86
CA ASP A 47 -8.65 8.55 13.19
C ASP A 47 -9.79 7.53 13.13
N LEU A 48 -10.64 7.58 12.09
CA LEU A 48 -11.68 6.56 11.88
C LEU A 48 -11.04 5.19 11.60
N ILE A 49 -10.04 5.14 10.72
CA ILE A 49 -9.33 3.90 10.41
C ILE A 49 -8.68 3.31 11.68
N GLN A 50 -8.09 4.19 12.49
CA GLN A 50 -7.51 3.78 13.76
C GLN A 50 -8.56 3.23 14.73
N ARG A 51 -9.70 3.89 14.87
CA ARG A 51 -10.81 3.41 15.72
C ARG A 51 -11.37 2.07 15.25
N LEU A 52 -11.50 1.87 13.94
CA LEU A 52 -11.90 0.58 13.40
C LEU A 52 -10.92 -0.52 13.78
N ARG A 53 -9.61 -0.24 13.72
CA ARG A 53 -8.57 -1.19 14.15
C ARG A 53 -8.68 -1.50 15.65
N GLU A 54 -8.78 -0.46 16.49
CA GLU A 54 -8.93 -0.62 17.95
C GLU A 54 -10.17 -1.46 18.30
N THR A 55 -11.30 -1.15 17.66
CA THR A 55 -12.53 -1.92 17.84
C THR A 55 -12.35 -3.39 17.41
N LEU A 56 -11.67 -3.62 16.29
CA LEU A 56 -11.39 -4.98 15.82
C LEU A 56 -10.47 -5.73 16.80
N GLU A 57 -9.50 -5.05 17.40
CA GLU A 57 -8.60 -5.62 18.41
C GLU A 57 -9.39 -6.04 19.67
N ASP A 58 -10.28 -5.18 20.12
CA ASP A 58 -11.12 -5.44 21.29
C ASP A 58 -12.09 -6.62 21.04
N GLU A 59 -12.72 -6.67 19.89
CA GLU A 59 -13.76 -7.67 19.57
C GLU A 59 -13.18 -9.02 19.12
N ALA A 60 -12.12 -9.02 18.34
CA ALA A 60 -11.52 -10.24 17.78
C ALA A 60 -10.37 -10.81 18.64
N GLY A 61 -9.94 -10.08 19.69
CA GLY A 61 -8.81 -10.48 20.52
C GLY A 61 -7.57 -10.80 19.69
N PRO A 62 -6.78 -11.83 19.98
CA PRO A 62 -5.52 -12.12 19.27
C PRO A 62 -5.68 -12.35 17.77
N ALA A 63 -6.88 -12.66 17.28
CA ALA A 63 -7.13 -12.92 15.86
C ALA A 63 -7.15 -11.64 15.02
N TRP A 64 -7.26 -10.45 15.62
CA TRP A 64 -7.42 -9.20 14.91
C TRP A 64 -6.29 -8.92 13.89
N LYS A 65 -5.04 -9.24 14.21
CA LYS A 65 -3.90 -9.04 13.32
C LYS A 65 -4.09 -9.79 12.01
N ARG A 66 -4.47 -11.07 12.11
CA ARG A 66 -4.74 -11.91 10.95
C ARG A 66 -5.90 -11.38 10.12
N VAL A 67 -7.00 -10.97 10.77
CA VAL A 67 -8.17 -10.41 10.07
C VAL A 67 -7.81 -9.13 9.36
N TRP A 68 -7.07 -8.23 10.03
CA TRP A 68 -6.66 -6.94 9.45
C TRP A 68 -5.73 -7.13 8.26
N LYS A 69 -4.77 -8.04 8.36
CA LYS A 69 -3.86 -8.41 7.27
C LYS A 69 -4.62 -9.03 6.09
N GLU A 70 -5.65 -9.87 6.34
CA GLU A 70 -6.47 -10.44 5.27
C GLU A 70 -7.34 -9.39 4.58
N CYS A 71 -7.87 -8.40 5.28
CA CYS A 71 -8.50 -7.22 4.65
C CYS A 71 -7.52 -6.51 3.70
N GLY A 72 -6.25 -6.42 4.10
CA GLY A 72 -5.19 -5.89 3.25
C GLY A 72 -4.96 -6.72 1.99
N ARG A 73 -4.95 -8.05 2.10
CA ARG A 73 -4.82 -8.95 0.93
C ARG A 73 -5.97 -8.76 -0.06
N GLU A 74 -7.20 -8.63 0.45
CA GLU A 74 -8.36 -8.35 -0.40
C GLU A 74 -8.23 -6.99 -1.10
N TRP A 75 -7.75 -5.98 -0.37
CA TRP A 75 -7.46 -4.68 -0.97
C TRP A 75 -6.38 -4.79 -2.06
N GLY A 76 -5.31 -5.56 -1.84
CA GLY A 76 -4.27 -5.82 -2.84
C GLY A 76 -4.82 -6.45 -4.11
N ARG A 77 -5.73 -7.42 -4.02
CA ARG A 77 -6.41 -8.00 -5.19
C ARG A 77 -7.15 -6.95 -6.01
N ARG A 78 -7.82 -5.99 -5.34
CA ARG A 78 -8.53 -4.88 -6.00
C ARG A 78 -7.57 -3.89 -6.66
N VAL A 79 -6.47 -3.57 -5.97
CA VAL A 79 -5.41 -2.71 -6.53
C VAL A 79 -4.86 -3.32 -7.82
N MET A 80 -4.58 -4.63 -7.83
CA MET A 80 -4.09 -5.33 -9.01
C MET A 80 -5.08 -5.29 -10.17
N ALA A 81 -6.37 -5.55 -9.90
CA ALA A 81 -7.40 -5.47 -10.94
C ALA A 81 -7.53 -4.05 -11.53
N ASP A 82 -7.34 -3.02 -10.73
CA ASP A 82 -7.31 -1.64 -11.19
C ASP A 82 -6.10 -1.31 -12.05
N LEU A 83 -4.93 -1.77 -11.62
CA LEU A 83 -3.70 -1.55 -12.36
C LEU A 83 -3.76 -2.25 -13.72
N ASP A 84 -4.25 -3.50 -13.77
CA ASP A 84 -4.40 -4.25 -15.01
C ASP A 84 -5.32 -3.53 -16.00
N ARG A 85 -6.48 -3.09 -15.53
CA ARG A 85 -7.42 -2.30 -16.35
C ARG A 85 -6.76 -0.99 -16.85
N ARG A 86 -6.08 -0.25 -15.99
CA ARG A 86 -5.41 1.01 -16.35
C ARG A 86 -4.28 0.78 -17.35
N CYS A 87 -3.49 -0.28 -17.21
CA CYS A 87 -2.48 -0.65 -18.18
C CYS A 87 -3.10 -0.91 -19.55
N SER A 88 -4.16 -1.71 -19.61
CA SER A 88 -4.86 -2.02 -20.86
C SER A 88 -5.45 -0.78 -21.52
N GLU A 89 -6.11 0.11 -20.75
CA GLU A 89 -6.77 1.31 -21.28
C GLU A 89 -5.80 2.42 -21.70
N VAL A 90 -4.68 2.58 -21.00
CA VAL A 90 -3.78 3.73 -21.19
C VAL A 90 -2.55 3.37 -22.00
N MET A 91 -1.99 2.19 -21.76
CA MET A 91 -0.75 1.74 -22.39
C MET A 91 -0.99 0.71 -23.50
N GLY A 92 -2.20 0.14 -23.59
CA GLY A 92 -2.55 -0.86 -24.59
C GLY A 92 -1.82 -2.19 -24.40
N CYS A 93 -1.31 -2.48 -23.20
CA CYS A 93 -0.63 -3.73 -22.86
C CYS A 93 -1.26 -4.37 -21.63
N ALA A 94 -1.03 -5.67 -21.45
CA ALA A 94 -1.39 -6.35 -20.19
C ALA A 94 -0.43 -5.92 -19.07
N LEU A 95 -0.88 -6.02 -17.83
CA LEU A 95 -0.03 -5.71 -16.67
C LEU A 95 1.22 -6.61 -16.60
N ASP A 96 1.07 -7.88 -17.00
CA ASP A 96 2.15 -8.87 -17.00
C ASP A 96 3.24 -8.54 -18.06
N ASP A 97 2.93 -7.70 -19.04
CA ASP A 97 3.89 -7.22 -20.05
C ASP A 97 4.63 -5.95 -19.61
N LEU A 98 4.24 -5.37 -18.46
CA LEU A 98 4.82 -4.13 -17.99
C LEU A 98 6.18 -4.40 -17.31
N PRO A 99 7.23 -3.61 -17.64
CA PRO A 99 8.48 -3.68 -16.87
C PRO A 99 8.24 -3.47 -15.39
N LEU A 100 8.90 -4.27 -14.54
CA LEU A 100 8.72 -4.24 -13.08
C LEU A 100 8.88 -2.83 -12.48
N GLU A 101 9.83 -2.04 -12.98
CA GLU A 101 10.03 -0.66 -12.56
C GLU A 101 8.79 0.20 -12.80
N LYS A 102 8.15 0.05 -13.95
CA LYS A 102 6.92 0.77 -14.28
C LYS A 102 5.74 0.33 -13.42
N PHE A 103 5.65 -0.97 -13.14
CA PHE A 103 4.68 -1.47 -12.20
C PHE A 103 4.86 -0.86 -10.81
N LEU A 104 6.09 -0.80 -10.29
CA LEU A 104 6.39 -0.18 -9.00
C LEU A 104 6.06 1.31 -8.97
N ASP A 105 6.33 2.03 -10.06
CA ASP A 105 5.92 3.43 -10.20
C ASP A 105 4.40 3.58 -10.04
N PHE A 106 3.61 2.73 -10.71
CA PHE A 106 2.14 2.74 -10.59
C PHE A 106 1.66 2.41 -9.17
N LEU A 107 2.26 1.38 -8.56
CA LEU A 107 1.91 0.98 -7.19
C LEU A 107 2.19 2.10 -6.19
N THR A 108 3.38 2.70 -6.28
CA THR A 108 3.77 3.82 -5.42
C THR A 108 2.84 5.02 -5.59
N GLU A 109 2.50 5.35 -6.84
CA GLU A 109 1.56 6.42 -7.14
C GLU A 109 0.18 6.13 -6.57
N GLN A 110 -0.31 4.89 -6.70
CA GLN A 110 -1.62 4.48 -6.18
C GLN A 110 -1.70 4.62 -4.66
N VAL A 111 -0.69 4.12 -3.92
CA VAL A 111 -0.63 4.22 -2.45
C VAL A 111 -0.56 5.68 -2.01
N THR A 112 0.29 6.47 -2.65
CA THR A 112 0.48 7.89 -2.32
C THR A 112 -0.78 8.71 -2.61
N ALA A 113 -1.44 8.47 -3.74
CA ALA A 113 -2.64 9.20 -4.12
C ALA A 113 -3.84 8.91 -3.22
N GLN A 114 -3.89 7.72 -2.61
CA GLN A 114 -4.89 7.38 -1.61
C GLN A 114 -4.62 8.01 -0.24
N GLY A 115 -3.50 8.74 -0.08
CA GLY A 115 -3.14 9.39 1.17
C GLY A 115 -2.60 8.44 2.24
N TRP A 116 -2.19 7.23 1.86
CA TRP A 116 -1.70 6.22 2.82
C TRP A 116 -0.27 6.50 3.31
N GLY A 117 0.46 7.30 2.56
CA GLY A 117 1.86 7.63 2.76
C GLY A 117 2.65 7.50 1.45
N ARG A 118 3.94 7.76 1.50
CA ARG A 118 4.85 7.57 0.36
C ARG A 118 5.51 6.20 0.47
N LEU A 119 5.14 5.30 -0.44
CA LEU A 119 5.73 3.97 -0.53
C LEU A 119 7.04 4.03 -1.34
N GLU A 120 8.08 3.40 -0.81
CA GLU A 120 9.33 3.13 -1.51
C GLU A 120 9.57 1.63 -1.48
N VAL A 121 9.97 1.05 -2.62
CA VAL A 121 10.25 -0.40 -2.74
C VAL A 121 11.68 -0.59 -3.20
N ASP A 122 12.43 -1.42 -2.48
CA ASP A 122 13.81 -1.77 -2.78
C ASP A 122 13.90 -3.26 -3.11
N LEU A 123 14.40 -3.55 -4.30
CA LEU A 123 14.59 -4.89 -4.84
C LEU A 123 16.03 -5.38 -4.75
N SER A 124 16.94 -4.61 -4.17
CA SER A 124 18.40 -4.89 -4.18
C SER A 124 18.75 -6.25 -3.57
N ASP A 125 18.03 -6.66 -2.53
CA ASP A 125 18.22 -7.97 -1.87
C ASP A 125 17.48 -9.12 -2.59
N GLY A 126 16.72 -8.82 -3.64
CA GLY A 126 15.90 -9.80 -4.38
C GLY A 126 16.73 -10.91 -5.03
N PRO A 127 17.75 -10.57 -5.87
CA PRO A 127 18.50 -11.57 -6.62
C PRO A 127 19.30 -12.54 -5.74
N GLU A 128 19.84 -12.06 -4.62
CA GLU A 128 20.73 -12.87 -3.78
C GLU A 128 19.98 -13.56 -2.64
N ARG A 129 18.99 -12.89 -2.06
CA ARG A 129 18.34 -13.31 -0.84
C ARG A 129 16.86 -13.66 -1.03
N GLY A 130 16.25 -13.30 -2.15
CA GLY A 130 14.80 -13.44 -2.36
C GLY A 130 13.99 -12.53 -1.42
N LEU A 131 14.55 -11.39 -1.02
CA LEU A 131 13.91 -10.42 -0.14
C LEU A 131 13.58 -9.14 -0.90
N ILE A 132 12.37 -8.65 -0.72
CA ILE A 132 11.94 -7.33 -1.16
C ILE A 132 11.74 -6.48 0.08
N ARG A 133 12.30 -5.28 0.11
CA ARG A 133 12.09 -4.33 1.19
C ARG A 133 11.14 -3.24 0.76
N ALA A 134 10.29 -2.79 1.66
CA ALA A 134 9.46 -1.63 1.42
C ALA A 134 9.49 -0.69 2.64
N LEU A 135 9.37 0.61 2.36
CA LEU A 135 9.29 1.66 3.37
C LEU A 135 8.06 2.53 3.07
N LEU A 136 7.20 2.71 4.05
CA LEU A 136 6.10 3.65 3.99
C LEU A 136 6.42 4.86 4.86
N ILE A 137 6.69 6.01 4.23
CA ILE A 137 6.98 7.28 4.89
C ILE A 137 5.68 8.05 5.08
N ASN A 138 5.51 8.70 6.23
CA ASN A 138 4.28 9.43 6.58
C ASN A 138 3.02 8.54 6.53
N SER A 139 3.13 7.32 7.06
CA SER A 139 1.99 6.40 7.15
C SER A 139 0.81 7.05 7.88
N VAL A 140 -0.37 7.00 7.25
CA VAL A 140 -1.63 7.43 7.86
C VAL A 140 -1.98 6.60 9.10
N PHE A 141 -1.41 5.42 9.25
CA PHE A 141 -1.64 4.50 10.37
C PHE A 141 -0.70 4.72 11.55
N SER A 142 0.41 5.46 11.36
CA SER A 142 1.38 5.73 12.40
C SER A 142 1.08 7.08 13.06
N ASN A 143 0.42 7.06 14.21
CA ASN A 143 0.05 8.28 14.96
C ASN A 143 1.17 8.89 15.78
N GLY A 144 2.43 8.66 15.44
CA GLY A 144 3.57 9.20 16.21
C GLY A 144 3.75 8.60 17.62
N GLN A 145 2.87 7.72 18.07
CA GLN A 145 2.92 7.09 19.40
C GLN A 145 3.41 5.64 19.39
N GLY A 146 4.14 5.23 18.37
CA GLY A 146 4.82 3.91 18.39
C GLY A 146 3.93 2.67 18.17
N SER A 147 2.62 2.78 18.22
CA SER A 147 1.72 1.66 17.90
C SER A 147 1.46 1.59 16.41
N SER A 148 2.26 0.82 15.76
CA SER A 148 2.35 0.71 14.30
C SER A 148 1.56 -0.48 13.73
N SER A 149 0.69 -1.06 14.53
CA SER A 149 -0.13 -2.23 14.13
C SER A 149 -1.15 -1.94 13.02
N GLY A 150 -1.47 -0.67 12.75
CA GLY A 150 -2.32 -0.28 11.62
C GLY A 150 -1.73 -0.64 10.26
N ASP A 151 -0.41 -0.67 10.15
CA ASP A 151 0.31 -0.96 8.91
C ASP A 151 0.20 -2.43 8.45
N LEU A 152 -0.38 -3.34 9.27
CA LEU A 152 -0.67 -4.71 8.85
C LEU A 152 -1.64 -4.78 7.66
N LEU A 153 -2.52 -3.78 7.51
CA LEU A 153 -3.36 -3.67 6.32
C LEU A 153 -2.50 -3.51 5.06
N LEU A 154 -1.50 -2.63 5.11
CA LEU A 154 -0.56 -2.44 4.01
C LEU A 154 0.32 -3.67 3.81
N ALA A 155 0.75 -4.35 4.88
CA ALA A 155 1.50 -5.59 4.76
C ALA A 155 0.70 -6.66 3.99
N GLY A 156 -0.59 -6.81 4.29
CA GLY A 156 -1.48 -7.70 3.54
C GLY A 156 -1.61 -7.30 2.07
N MET A 157 -1.76 -6.03 1.79
CA MET A 157 -1.83 -5.49 0.42
C MET A 157 -0.53 -5.78 -0.35
N LEU A 158 0.62 -5.47 0.22
CA LEU A 158 1.93 -5.72 -0.40
C LEU A 158 2.15 -7.22 -0.66
N ALA A 159 1.81 -8.09 0.30
CA ALA A 159 1.88 -9.53 0.11
C ALA A 159 1.06 -10.00 -1.09
N SER A 160 -0.19 -9.53 -1.21
CA SER A 160 -1.08 -9.90 -2.32
C SER A 160 -0.59 -9.39 -3.67
N VAL A 161 -0.16 -8.13 -3.72
CA VAL A 161 0.33 -7.47 -4.93
C VAL A 161 1.61 -8.15 -5.42
N MET A 162 2.59 -8.36 -4.54
CA MET A 162 3.87 -8.96 -4.91
C MET A 162 3.72 -10.44 -5.27
N SER A 163 2.82 -11.18 -4.60
CA SER A 163 2.51 -12.55 -5.00
C SER A 163 1.95 -12.62 -6.42
N ARG A 164 1.07 -11.70 -6.80
CA ARG A 164 0.48 -11.66 -8.16
C ARG A 164 1.54 -11.38 -9.22
N VAL A 165 2.47 -10.47 -8.93
CA VAL A 165 3.53 -10.07 -9.88
C VAL A 165 4.61 -11.13 -10.02
N SER A 166 5.01 -11.77 -8.91
CA SER A 166 6.04 -12.83 -8.95
C SER A 166 5.50 -14.18 -9.43
N GLY A 167 4.20 -14.41 -9.33
CA GLY A 167 3.60 -15.72 -9.55
C GLY A 167 3.85 -16.72 -8.40
N GLU A 168 4.45 -16.26 -7.30
CA GLU A 168 4.79 -17.08 -6.14
C GLU A 168 3.98 -16.68 -4.89
N ALA A 169 3.83 -17.59 -3.95
CA ALA A 169 3.19 -17.29 -2.67
C ALA A 169 4.14 -16.49 -1.77
N LEU A 170 4.03 -15.18 -1.82
CA LEU A 170 4.77 -14.28 -0.94
C LEU A 170 3.93 -13.86 0.26
N ASP A 171 4.60 -13.56 1.37
CA ASP A 171 4.01 -12.88 2.52
C ASP A 171 4.83 -11.65 2.87
N CYS A 172 4.28 -10.81 3.71
CA CYS A 172 4.87 -9.56 4.13
C CYS A 172 4.79 -9.44 5.64
N VAL A 173 5.90 -9.13 6.26
CA VAL A 173 5.98 -8.82 7.68
C VAL A 173 6.42 -7.38 7.86
N ARG A 174 5.82 -6.72 8.85
CA ARG A 174 6.26 -5.41 9.26
C ARG A 174 7.44 -5.53 10.21
N THR A 175 8.49 -4.73 9.98
CA THR A 175 9.62 -4.56 10.88
C THR A 175 9.63 -3.13 11.40
N GLU A 176 9.93 -2.94 12.69
CA GLU A 176 10.06 -1.59 13.23
C GLU A 176 11.26 -0.86 12.63
N ALA A 177 11.09 0.44 12.37
CA ALA A 177 12.23 1.25 11.94
C ALA A 177 13.19 1.47 13.13
N PRO A 178 14.49 1.19 13.00
CA PRO A 178 15.45 1.51 14.03
C PRO A 178 15.45 3.01 14.33
N GLY A 179 15.42 3.38 15.62
CA GLY A 179 15.62 4.77 16.04
C GLY A 179 14.44 5.71 15.86
N GLY A 180 13.21 5.19 15.69
CA GLY A 180 12.02 6.06 15.66
C GLY A 180 11.86 6.89 14.40
N SER A 181 12.39 6.44 13.27
CA SER A 181 12.16 7.09 11.98
C SER A 181 10.67 7.15 11.64
N PRO A 182 10.18 8.23 11.04
CA PRO A 182 8.77 8.37 10.69
C PRO A 182 8.43 7.49 9.48
N GLY A 183 8.27 6.19 9.70
CA GLY A 183 7.93 5.26 8.64
C GLY A 183 7.83 3.82 9.12
N SER A 184 7.08 3.02 8.39
CA SER A 184 6.97 1.58 8.61
C SER A 184 7.78 0.84 7.58
N ARG A 185 8.59 -0.10 8.06
CA ARG A 185 9.40 -0.99 7.20
C ARG A 185 8.70 -2.32 7.04
N PHE A 186 8.81 -2.86 5.85
CA PHE A 186 8.26 -4.15 5.48
C PHE A 186 9.32 -5.00 4.81
N VAL A 187 9.22 -6.30 5.04
CA VAL A 187 10.00 -7.32 4.34
C VAL A 187 9.01 -8.30 3.71
N ILE A 188 9.19 -8.54 2.42
CA ILE A 188 8.36 -9.41 1.61
C ILE A 188 9.26 -10.52 1.07
N THR A 189 8.85 -11.77 1.26
CA THR A 189 9.57 -12.96 0.76
C THR A 189 8.61 -14.15 0.69
N ALA A 190 9.12 -15.33 0.29
CA ALA A 190 8.32 -16.54 0.26
C ALA A 190 7.61 -16.78 1.60
N ALA A 191 6.31 -17.08 1.56
CA ALA A 191 5.46 -17.21 2.74
C ALA A 191 6.00 -18.23 3.75
N GLU A 192 6.64 -19.28 3.26
CA GLU A 192 7.25 -20.33 4.10
C GLU A 192 8.38 -19.79 4.98
N ARG A 193 9.16 -18.81 4.49
CA ARG A 193 10.28 -18.22 5.22
C ARG A 193 9.80 -17.29 6.33
N LEU A 194 8.60 -16.73 6.22
CA LEU A 194 8.03 -15.82 7.23
C LEU A 194 7.22 -16.52 8.31
N LYS A 195 7.11 -17.86 8.27
CA LYS A 195 6.44 -18.60 9.33
C LYS A 195 7.13 -18.38 10.68
N GLY A 196 6.34 -17.92 11.66
CA GLY A 196 6.83 -17.63 13.02
C GLY A 196 7.65 -16.34 13.15
N VAL A 197 7.89 -15.59 12.07
CA VAL A 197 8.66 -14.34 12.12
C VAL A 197 7.88 -13.26 12.87
N GLU A 198 6.58 -13.10 12.61
CA GLU A 198 5.75 -12.11 13.30
C GLU A 198 5.70 -12.40 14.82
N GLU A 199 5.56 -13.68 15.22
CA GLU A 199 5.55 -14.10 16.62
C GLU A 199 6.87 -13.81 17.33
N ARG A 200 8.01 -13.99 16.66
CA ARG A 200 9.34 -13.68 17.21
C ARG A 200 9.51 -12.17 17.41
N ILE A 201 9.08 -11.37 16.45
CA ILE A 201 9.11 -9.90 16.55
C ILE A 201 8.17 -9.42 17.67
N ASP A 202 6.97 -9.98 17.76
CA ASP A 202 6.01 -9.67 18.81
C ASP A 202 6.51 -10.08 20.21
N ALA A 203 7.33 -11.13 20.29
CA ALA A 203 8.01 -11.56 21.53
C ALA A 203 9.19 -10.63 21.91
N GLY A 204 9.49 -9.61 21.11
CA GLY A 204 10.54 -8.62 21.39
C GLY A 204 11.92 -8.97 20.85
N GLU A 205 12.03 -9.97 19.95
CA GLU A 205 13.28 -10.20 19.24
C GLU A 205 13.60 -9.01 18.31
N ASN A 206 14.89 -8.71 18.14
CA ASN A 206 15.30 -7.65 17.24
C ASN A 206 14.93 -7.99 15.78
N PRO A 207 14.06 -7.20 15.12
CA PRO A 207 13.57 -7.49 13.79
C PRO A 207 14.66 -7.70 12.74
N ASP A 208 15.74 -6.90 12.79
CA ASP A 208 16.84 -7.02 11.81
C ASP A 208 17.53 -8.38 11.95
N LYS A 209 17.78 -8.85 13.18
CA LYS A 209 18.37 -10.17 13.42
C LYS A 209 17.43 -11.30 13.00
N VAL A 210 16.12 -11.13 13.21
CA VAL A 210 15.13 -12.12 12.76
C VAL A 210 15.15 -12.22 11.24
N ILE A 211 15.17 -11.09 10.54
CA ILE A 211 15.21 -11.05 9.07
C ILE A 211 16.55 -11.54 8.50
N GLU A 212 17.67 -11.33 9.20
CA GLU A 212 18.97 -11.87 8.80
C GLU A 212 19.02 -13.41 8.92
N SER A 213 18.19 -14.01 9.78
CA SER A 213 18.16 -15.44 10.02
C SER A 213 17.30 -16.25 9.04
N ILE A 214 16.59 -15.60 8.12
CA ILE A 214 15.68 -16.22 7.15
C ILE A 214 16.20 -16.24 5.73
#